data_75faffb94a30ce8838f4c963fd8eec1e
#
_entry.id   75faffb94a30ce8838f4c963fd8eec1e
#
_cell.length_a   1.000
_cell.length_b   1.000
_cell.length_c   1.000
_cell.angle_alpha   90.00
_cell.angle_beta   90.00
_cell.angle_gamma   90.00
#
_symmetry.space_group_name_H-M   'P 1'
#
loop_
_entity.id
_entity.type
_entity.pdbx_description
1 polymer ?
#
loop_
_entity_poly.entity_id
_entity_poly.type
_entity_poly.pdbx_seq_one_letter_code
_entity_poly.pdbx_strand_id
1 'polypeptide(L)'
;MIGNRLIVAGAVATAALLALPVSAQSTQKVGVIEVQRIVQESAVGKESLARIQKTQSAKQDDLVKRQNELRDMEKKIQDQGKSLSEEAMEKLQKDYQAKALDLKRFQDDAQRELEDLQRKELGELEKKVLPVIEAVAKELGYSLVFNKYQSGLLHAEASVDITDAVIQK
;
A
#
# COMPACT_ATOMS: atom_id res chain seq x y z
N MET A 1 -95.99 13.08 -41.98
CA MET A 1 -94.89 13.84 -42.59
C MET A 1 -93.63 13.66 -41.70
N ILE A 2 -92.82 13.03 -42.16
CA ILE A 2 -91.58 12.36 -42.04
C ILE A 2 -90.55 13.23 -41.29
N GLY A 3 -90.24 12.82 -40.06
CA GLY A 3 -89.15 13.40 -39.26
C GLY A 3 -87.94 12.53 -39.22
N ASN A 4 -86.85 13.04 -39.78
CA ASN A 4 -85.59 12.33 -39.90
C ASN A 4 -84.81 12.40 -38.57
N ARG A 5 -84.54 11.27 -37.92
CA ARG A 5 -83.68 11.18 -36.73
C ARG A 5 -82.23 10.84 -37.18
N LEU A 6 -81.38 11.77 -37.11
CA LEU A 6 -79.95 11.57 -37.26
C LEU A 6 -79.38 11.08 -35.92
N ILE A 7 -78.89 9.82 -35.92
CA ILE A 7 -78.13 9.25 -34.81
C ILE A 7 -76.63 9.62 -35.02
N VAL A 8 -76.11 10.49 -34.16
CA VAL A 8 -74.64 10.76 -34.08
C VAL A 8 -74.02 9.76 -33.20
N ALA A 9 -73.25 8.81 -33.78
CA ALA A 9 -72.43 7.84 -33.03
C ALA A 9 -71.15 8.54 -32.62
N GLY A 10 -71.01 8.83 -31.32
CA GLY A 10 -69.77 9.35 -30.73
C GLY A 10 -68.76 8.23 -30.54
N ALA A 11 -67.68 8.25 -31.27
CA ALA A 11 -66.51 7.39 -31.06
C ALA A 11 -65.70 7.89 -29.86
N VAL A 12 -65.75 7.16 -28.74
CA VAL A 12 -64.87 7.38 -27.59
C VAL A 12 -63.55 6.72 -27.92
N ALA A 13 -62.54 7.52 -28.31
CA ALA A 13 -61.16 7.07 -28.44
C ALA A 13 -60.50 6.95 -27.05
N THR A 14 -60.42 5.72 -26.54
CA THR A 14 -59.67 5.41 -25.30
C THR A 14 -58.17 5.45 -25.61
N ALA A 15 -57.47 6.55 -25.26
CA ALA A 15 -56.05 6.63 -25.31
C ALA A 15 -55.44 5.80 -24.15
N ALA A 16 -54.99 4.58 -24.47
CA ALA A 16 -54.22 3.76 -23.55
C ALA A 16 -52.83 4.39 -23.41
N LEU A 17 -52.55 5.11 -22.30
CA LEU A 17 -51.22 5.53 -21.92
C LEU A 17 -50.38 4.26 -21.63
N LEU A 18 -49.51 3.87 -22.54
CA LEU A 18 -48.47 2.90 -22.33
C LEU A 18 -47.46 3.51 -21.32
N ALA A 19 -47.64 3.19 -20.05
CA ALA A 19 -46.62 3.48 -19.02
C ALA A 19 -45.41 2.61 -19.32
N LEU A 20 -44.42 3.17 -20.01
CA LEU A 20 -43.09 2.56 -20.15
C LEU A 20 -42.49 2.42 -18.75
N PRO A 21 -42.01 1.23 -18.38
CA PRO A 21 -41.30 1.08 -17.12
C PRO A 21 -40.05 2.01 -17.18
N VAL A 22 -40.03 3.06 -16.38
CA VAL A 22 -38.81 3.83 -16.11
C VAL A 22 -37.89 2.85 -15.41
N SER A 23 -36.93 2.32 -16.16
CA SER A 23 -35.85 1.51 -15.59
C SER A 23 -35.17 2.41 -14.55
N ALA A 24 -35.34 2.08 -13.28
CA ALA A 24 -34.64 2.73 -12.20
C ALA A 24 -33.14 2.55 -12.49
N GLN A 25 -32.50 3.64 -12.90
CA GLN A 25 -31.03 3.66 -13.00
C GLN A 25 -30.51 3.29 -11.61
N SER A 26 -29.92 2.10 -11.50
CA SER A 26 -29.19 1.72 -10.28
C SER A 26 -28.09 2.77 -10.09
N THR A 27 -28.26 3.65 -9.12
CA THR A 27 -27.23 4.61 -8.73
C THR A 27 -26.01 3.80 -8.30
N GLN A 28 -24.99 3.79 -9.17
CA GLN A 28 -23.74 3.11 -8.85
C GLN A 28 -23.12 3.82 -7.64
N LYS A 29 -23.03 3.09 -6.53
CA LYS A 29 -22.45 3.58 -5.30
C LYS A 29 -20.94 3.47 -5.39
N VAL A 30 -20.24 4.59 -5.24
CA VAL A 30 -18.77 4.68 -5.29
C VAL A 30 -18.24 4.88 -3.89
N GLY A 31 -17.27 4.05 -3.48
CA GLY A 31 -16.57 4.16 -2.21
C GLY A 31 -15.12 4.62 -2.39
N VAL A 32 -14.52 5.08 -1.31
CA VAL A 32 -13.09 5.39 -1.23
C VAL A 32 -12.44 4.70 -0.04
N ILE A 33 -11.14 4.42 -0.18
CA ILE A 33 -10.29 3.90 0.89
C ILE A 33 -8.99 4.69 0.98
N GLU A 34 -8.44 4.77 2.19
CA GLU A 34 -7.09 5.28 2.46
C GLU A 34 -6.14 4.11 2.69
N VAL A 35 -5.45 3.68 1.63
CA VAL A 35 -4.54 2.52 1.69
C VAL A 35 -3.47 2.71 2.76
N GLN A 36 -2.96 3.93 2.96
CA GLN A 36 -1.95 4.21 3.99
C GLN A 36 -2.48 3.90 5.41
N ARG A 37 -3.73 4.26 5.71
CA ARG A 37 -4.35 3.93 6.99
C ARG A 37 -4.54 2.43 7.15
N ILE A 38 -4.97 1.74 6.09
CA ILE A 38 -5.09 0.27 6.12
C ILE A 38 -3.74 -0.38 6.44
N VAL A 39 -2.65 0.07 5.82
CA VAL A 39 -1.28 -0.41 6.10
C VAL A 39 -0.87 -0.14 7.55
N GLN A 40 -1.19 1.03 8.10
CA GLN A 40 -0.75 1.44 9.43
C GLN A 40 -1.61 0.88 10.57
N GLU A 41 -2.91 0.71 10.34
CA GLU A 41 -3.88 0.44 11.39
C GLU A 41 -4.39 -1.00 11.41
N SER A 42 -4.44 -1.69 10.25
CA SER A 42 -4.88 -3.10 10.21
C SER A 42 -3.89 -4.05 10.88
N ALA A 43 -4.37 -5.19 11.36
CA ALA A 43 -3.54 -6.20 11.99
C ALA A 43 -2.44 -6.73 11.04
N VAL A 44 -2.81 -7.03 9.79
CA VAL A 44 -1.86 -7.53 8.77
C VAL A 44 -0.85 -6.47 8.34
N GLY A 45 -1.27 -5.19 8.29
CA GLY A 45 -0.38 -4.08 7.98
C GLY A 45 0.65 -3.84 9.08
N LYS A 46 0.22 -3.81 10.34
CA LYS A 46 1.11 -3.70 11.51
C LYS A 46 2.13 -4.83 11.56
N GLU A 47 1.72 -6.06 11.26
CA GLU A 47 2.62 -7.21 11.21
C GLU A 47 3.68 -7.06 10.11
N SER A 48 3.30 -6.63 8.90
CA SER A 48 4.23 -6.37 7.80
C SER A 48 5.22 -5.24 8.14
N LEU A 49 4.73 -4.14 8.71
CA LEU A 49 5.58 -3.04 9.17
C LEU A 49 6.56 -3.48 10.25
N ALA A 50 6.12 -4.31 11.21
CA ALA A 50 6.98 -4.84 12.27
C ALA A 50 8.11 -5.74 11.70
N ARG A 51 7.84 -6.57 10.68
CA ARG A 51 8.87 -7.37 10.02
C ARG A 51 9.92 -6.50 9.31
N ILE A 52 9.47 -5.46 8.59
CA ILE A 52 10.38 -4.50 7.93
C ILE A 52 11.24 -3.80 8.97
N GLN A 53 10.64 -3.26 10.03
CA GLN A 53 11.35 -2.54 11.08
C GLN A 53 12.36 -3.43 11.82
N LYS A 54 12.00 -4.68 12.12
CA LYS A 54 12.91 -5.65 12.75
C LYS A 54 14.15 -5.90 11.88
N THR A 55 13.96 -6.11 10.58
CA THR A 55 15.07 -6.33 9.65
C THR A 55 15.94 -5.07 9.53
N GLN A 56 15.32 -3.89 9.43
CA GLN A 56 16.02 -2.62 9.38
C GLN A 56 16.89 -2.38 10.63
N SER A 57 16.33 -2.64 11.82
CA SER A 57 17.07 -2.51 13.08
C SER A 57 18.26 -3.46 13.12
N ALA A 58 18.07 -4.74 12.76
CA ALA A 58 19.16 -5.71 12.73
C ALA A 58 20.30 -5.30 11.76
N LYS A 59 19.95 -4.80 10.56
CA LYS A 59 20.94 -4.29 9.59
C LYS A 59 21.68 -3.06 10.13
N GLN A 60 20.97 -2.17 10.83
CA GLN A 60 21.58 -1.00 11.46
C GLN A 60 22.56 -1.38 12.56
N ASP A 61 22.22 -2.35 13.40
CA ASP A 61 23.08 -2.85 14.47
C ASP A 61 24.37 -3.47 13.89
N ASP A 62 24.24 -4.29 12.83
CA ASP A 62 25.38 -4.88 12.14
C ASP A 62 26.26 -3.80 11.46
N LEU A 63 25.63 -2.76 10.90
CA LEU A 63 26.35 -1.63 10.31
C LEU A 63 27.20 -0.90 11.36
N VAL A 64 26.61 -0.58 12.50
CA VAL A 64 27.30 0.10 13.62
C VAL A 64 28.45 -0.77 14.13
N LYS A 65 28.23 -2.09 14.26
CA LYS A 65 29.31 -3.01 14.68
C LYS A 65 30.49 -2.99 13.72
N ARG A 66 30.25 -3.11 12.41
CA ARG A 66 31.30 -3.07 11.37
C ARG A 66 32.04 -1.74 11.33
N GLN A 67 31.32 -0.62 11.52
CA GLN A 67 31.92 0.71 11.62
C GLN A 67 32.83 0.84 12.84
N ASN A 68 32.41 0.32 13.99
CA ASN A 68 33.22 0.33 15.19
C ASN A 68 34.49 -0.54 15.04
N GLU A 69 34.38 -1.73 14.43
CA GLU A 69 35.54 -2.58 14.13
C GLU A 69 36.58 -1.84 13.26
N LEU A 70 36.13 -1.13 12.23
CA LEU A 70 37.02 -0.30 11.39
C LEU A 70 37.67 0.84 12.16
N ARG A 71 36.90 1.52 13.01
CA ARG A 71 37.42 2.62 13.86
C ARG A 71 38.47 2.09 14.83
N ASP A 72 38.26 0.93 15.43
CA ASP A 72 39.23 0.31 16.34
C ASP A 72 40.53 -0.08 15.61
N MET A 73 40.42 -0.59 14.37
CA MET A 73 41.58 -0.91 13.55
C MET A 73 42.34 0.38 13.14
N GLU A 74 41.63 1.45 12.75
CA GLU A 74 42.22 2.74 12.43
C GLU A 74 43.00 3.31 13.63
N LYS A 75 42.37 3.23 14.81
CA LYS A 75 43.05 3.63 16.07
C LYS A 75 44.31 2.81 16.35
N LYS A 76 44.27 1.48 16.15
CA LYS A 76 45.46 0.64 16.28
C LYS A 76 46.55 1.01 15.32
N ILE A 77 46.24 1.34 14.07
CA ILE A 77 47.21 1.83 13.05
C ILE A 77 47.83 3.13 13.51
N GLN A 78 47.04 4.06 14.05
CA GLN A 78 47.57 5.38 14.51
C GLN A 78 48.40 5.25 15.78
N ASP A 79 47.94 4.54 16.79
CA ASP A 79 48.56 4.50 18.12
C ASP A 79 49.76 3.55 18.17
N GLN A 80 49.71 2.43 17.47
CA GLN A 80 50.71 1.35 17.57
C GLN A 80 51.57 1.22 16.31
N GLY A 81 51.28 1.98 15.24
CA GLY A 81 51.95 1.82 13.96
C GLY A 81 53.48 1.99 14.01
N LYS A 82 53.98 2.82 14.94
CA LYS A 82 55.44 3.04 15.11
C LYS A 82 56.13 1.91 15.93
N SER A 83 55.37 1.10 16.65
CA SER A 83 55.86 0.00 17.51
C SER A 83 55.70 -1.39 16.89
N LEU A 84 54.94 -1.50 15.80
CA LEU A 84 54.72 -2.76 15.08
C LEU A 84 55.88 -3.03 14.12
N SER A 85 56.15 -4.32 13.86
CA SER A 85 57.03 -4.71 12.76
C SER A 85 56.39 -4.33 11.41
N GLU A 86 57.22 -4.14 10.39
CA GLU A 86 56.76 -3.80 9.02
C GLU A 86 55.71 -4.82 8.50
N GLU A 87 55.98 -6.12 8.71
CA GLU A 87 55.10 -7.20 8.34
C GLU A 87 53.74 -7.12 9.07
N ALA A 88 53.75 -6.83 10.39
CA ALA A 88 52.53 -6.67 11.17
C ALA A 88 51.71 -5.45 10.77
N MET A 89 52.39 -4.35 10.41
CA MET A 89 51.73 -3.15 9.91
C MET A 89 51.11 -3.39 8.54
N GLU A 90 51.84 -4.03 7.62
CA GLU A 90 51.31 -4.38 6.28
C GLU A 90 50.06 -5.25 6.38
N LYS A 91 50.10 -6.27 7.25
CA LYS A 91 48.95 -7.13 7.52
C LYS A 91 47.74 -6.33 8.05
N LEU A 92 47.95 -5.47 9.05
CA LEU A 92 46.90 -4.65 9.64
C LEU A 92 46.27 -3.71 8.63
N GLN A 93 47.07 -3.11 7.73
CA GLN A 93 46.57 -2.26 6.62
C GLN A 93 45.73 -3.07 5.61
N LYS A 94 46.20 -4.25 5.22
CA LYS A 94 45.43 -5.14 4.32
C LYS A 94 44.10 -5.57 4.94
N ASP A 95 44.11 -5.93 6.23
CA ASP A 95 42.88 -6.30 6.97
C ASP A 95 41.91 -5.13 7.07
N TYR A 96 42.41 -3.90 7.32
CA TYR A 96 41.59 -2.69 7.31
C TYR A 96 40.93 -2.44 5.95
N GLN A 97 41.71 -2.54 4.86
CA GLN A 97 41.18 -2.35 3.51
C GLN A 97 40.13 -3.38 3.15
N ALA A 98 40.35 -4.65 3.52
CA ALA A 98 39.39 -5.73 3.31
C ALA A 98 38.09 -5.46 4.08
N LYS A 99 38.16 -5.08 5.35
CA LYS A 99 36.98 -4.75 6.16
C LYS A 99 36.27 -3.48 5.68
N ALA A 100 36.99 -2.48 5.19
CA ALA A 100 36.38 -1.30 4.59
C ALA A 100 35.58 -1.63 3.32
N LEU A 101 36.13 -2.53 2.49
CA LEU A 101 35.42 -3.03 1.32
C LEU A 101 34.18 -3.86 1.71
N ASP A 102 34.31 -4.71 2.73
CA ASP A 102 33.19 -5.50 3.25
C ASP A 102 32.08 -4.63 3.84
N LEU A 103 32.43 -3.55 4.54
CA LEU A 103 31.45 -2.59 5.04
C LEU A 103 30.66 -1.95 3.87
N LYS A 104 31.36 -1.52 2.82
CA LYS A 104 30.71 -0.94 1.64
C LYS A 104 29.75 -1.94 0.98
N ARG A 105 30.22 -3.17 0.76
CA ARG A 105 29.37 -4.24 0.20
C ARG A 105 28.15 -4.52 1.07
N PHE A 106 28.35 -4.60 2.39
CA PHE A 106 27.25 -4.79 3.34
C PHE A 106 26.21 -3.67 3.26
N GLN A 107 26.64 -2.40 3.13
CA GLN A 107 25.72 -1.27 2.96
C GLN A 107 24.86 -1.41 1.68
N ASP A 108 25.53 -1.71 0.56
CA ASP A 108 24.85 -1.88 -0.73
C ASP A 108 23.88 -3.08 -0.71
N ASP A 109 24.28 -4.18 -0.10
CA ASP A 109 23.45 -5.41 0.01
C ASP A 109 22.29 -5.21 0.98
N ALA A 110 22.53 -4.56 2.14
CA ALA A 110 21.48 -4.28 3.12
C ALA A 110 20.40 -3.35 2.54
N GLN A 111 20.79 -2.34 1.76
CA GLN A 111 19.84 -1.47 1.09
C GLN A 111 18.95 -2.26 0.11
N ARG A 112 19.56 -3.08 -0.77
CA ARG A 112 18.80 -3.91 -1.73
C ARG A 112 17.87 -4.88 -1.03
N GLU A 113 18.36 -5.54 0.02
CA GLU A 113 17.58 -6.51 0.79
C GLU A 113 16.37 -5.86 1.48
N LEU A 114 16.53 -4.63 2.00
CA LEU A 114 15.41 -3.86 2.58
C LEU A 114 14.40 -3.42 1.52
N GLU A 115 14.86 -2.98 0.34
CA GLU A 115 13.98 -2.62 -0.78
C GLU A 115 13.19 -3.84 -1.29
N ASP A 116 13.84 -5.00 -1.39
CA ASP A 116 13.19 -6.25 -1.79
C ASP A 116 12.18 -6.73 -0.74
N LEU A 117 12.54 -6.63 0.55
CA LEU A 117 11.64 -6.94 1.65
C LEU A 117 10.41 -6.04 1.63
N GLN A 118 10.58 -4.73 1.49
CA GLN A 118 9.47 -3.78 1.41
C GLN A 118 8.54 -4.12 0.25
N ARG A 119 9.09 -4.39 -0.93
CA ARG A 119 8.33 -4.77 -2.12
C ARG A 119 7.55 -6.07 -1.91
N LYS A 120 8.19 -7.07 -1.31
CA LYS A 120 7.56 -8.35 -0.96
C LYS A 120 6.43 -8.16 0.05
N GLU A 121 6.68 -7.44 1.14
CA GLU A 121 5.70 -7.23 2.21
C GLU A 121 4.48 -6.45 1.71
N LEU A 122 4.69 -5.42 0.88
CA LEU A 122 3.59 -4.68 0.25
C LEU A 122 2.77 -5.57 -0.70
N GLY A 123 3.43 -6.40 -1.52
CA GLY A 123 2.73 -7.34 -2.39
C GLY A 123 1.93 -8.41 -1.64
N GLU A 124 2.45 -8.92 -0.51
CA GLU A 124 1.73 -9.86 0.34
C GLU A 124 0.55 -9.18 1.08
N LEU A 125 0.74 -7.94 1.50
CA LEU A 125 -0.32 -7.14 2.10
C LEU A 125 -1.46 -6.89 1.11
N GLU A 126 -1.13 -6.49 -0.11
CA GLU A 126 -2.12 -6.27 -1.18
C GLU A 126 -2.97 -7.52 -1.43
N LYS A 127 -2.34 -8.69 -1.57
CA LYS A 127 -3.04 -9.98 -1.75
C LYS A 127 -4.01 -10.30 -0.61
N LYS A 128 -3.70 -9.88 0.62
CA LYS A 128 -4.56 -10.12 1.79
C LYS A 128 -5.67 -9.09 1.90
N VAL A 129 -5.39 -7.84 1.56
CA VAL A 129 -6.33 -6.72 1.75
C VAL A 129 -7.34 -6.63 0.61
N LEU A 130 -6.97 -6.92 -0.63
CA LEU A 130 -7.89 -6.87 -1.78
C LEU A 130 -9.18 -7.69 -1.58
N PRO A 131 -9.14 -8.96 -1.14
CA PRO A 131 -10.36 -9.73 -0.88
C PRO A 131 -11.24 -9.13 0.22
N VAL A 132 -10.62 -8.49 1.22
CA VAL A 132 -11.34 -7.81 2.30
C VAL A 132 -12.06 -6.57 1.76
N ILE A 133 -11.37 -5.76 0.94
CA ILE A 133 -11.97 -4.59 0.28
C ILE A 133 -13.16 -5.03 -0.57
N GLU A 134 -13.02 -6.08 -1.39
CA GLU A 134 -14.10 -6.61 -2.21
C GLU A 134 -15.29 -7.10 -1.37
N ALA A 135 -15.04 -7.79 -0.27
CA ALA A 135 -16.08 -8.29 0.61
C ALA A 135 -16.85 -7.14 1.27
N VAL A 136 -16.13 -6.12 1.80
CA VAL A 136 -16.74 -4.93 2.41
C VAL A 136 -17.51 -4.11 1.37
N ALA A 137 -16.95 -3.92 0.17
CA ALA A 137 -17.63 -3.21 -0.90
C ALA A 137 -18.97 -3.88 -1.28
N LYS A 138 -18.96 -5.20 -1.45
CA LYS A 138 -20.18 -5.98 -1.74
C LYS A 138 -21.21 -5.89 -0.62
N GLU A 139 -20.79 -6.02 0.63
CA GLU A 139 -21.63 -5.95 1.82
C GLU A 139 -22.34 -4.59 1.95
N LEU A 140 -21.60 -3.49 1.66
CA LEU A 140 -22.10 -2.12 1.74
C LEU A 140 -22.75 -1.63 0.43
N GLY A 141 -22.80 -2.48 -0.61
CA GLY A 141 -23.44 -2.18 -1.90
C GLY A 141 -22.66 -1.19 -2.78
N TYR A 142 -21.35 -1.10 -2.61
CA TYR A 142 -20.49 -0.31 -3.48
C TYR A 142 -20.13 -1.06 -4.75
N SER A 143 -20.28 -0.40 -5.90
CA SER A 143 -19.93 -0.95 -7.23
C SER A 143 -18.48 -0.68 -7.61
N LEU A 144 -17.89 0.39 -7.07
CA LEU A 144 -16.51 0.83 -7.33
C LEU A 144 -15.90 1.31 -6.02
N VAL A 145 -14.60 1.04 -5.85
CA VAL A 145 -13.82 1.57 -4.73
C VAL A 145 -12.51 2.15 -5.28
N PHE A 146 -12.21 3.38 -4.89
CA PHE A 146 -10.99 4.08 -5.30
C PHE A 146 -10.05 4.32 -4.11
N ASN A 147 -8.75 4.30 -4.38
CA ASN A 147 -7.77 4.81 -3.43
C ASN A 147 -7.82 6.35 -3.42
N LYS A 148 -8.14 6.95 -2.28
CA LYS A 148 -8.38 8.38 -2.10
C LYS A 148 -7.26 9.28 -2.63
N TYR A 149 -5.99 8.87 -2.43
CA TYR A 149 -4.84 9.72 -2.77
C TYR A 149 -4.15 9.35 -4.09
N GLN A 150 -4.41 8.20 -4.67
CA GLN A 150 -3.74 7.71 -5.87
C GLN A 150 -4.63 7.71 -7.12
N SER A 151 -5.93 7.91 -6.95
CA SER A 151 -6.90 7.88 -8.06
C SER A 151 -7.12 9.22 -8.74
N GLY A 152 -6.40 10.29 -8.36
CA GLY A 152 -6.67 11.65 -8.83
C GLY A 152 -7.94 12.27 -8.24
N LEU A 153 -8.52 11.68 -7.20
CA LEU A 153 -9.70 12.17 -6.52
C LEU A 153 -9.34 13.41 -5.70
N LEU A 154 -10.02 14.53 -5.94
CA LEU A 154 -9.77 15.80 -5.26
C LEU A 154 -10.60 15.96 -3.97
N HIS A 155 -11.78 15.31 -3.94
CA HIS A 155 -12.70 15.38 -2.80
C HIS A 155 -13.52 14.09 -2.70
N ALA A 156 -13.74 13.64 -1.49
CA ALA A 156 -14.70 12.59 -1.14
C ALA A 156 -15.31 12.92 0.22
N GLU A 157 -16.61 12.76 0.35
CA GLU A 157 -17.31 12.90 1.63
C GLU A 157 -16.96 11.71 2.54
N ALA A 158 -16.99 11.94 3.87
CA ALA A 158 -16.75 10.88 4.85
C ALA A 158 -17.76 9.71 4.74
N SER A 159 -18.96 9.99 4.25
CA SER A 159 -20.04 9.00 4.06
C SER A 159 -19.71 7.91 3.02
N VAL A 160 -18.77 8.15 2.11
CA VAL A 160 -18.33 7.19 1.09
C VAL A 160 -16.98 6.56 1.42
N ASP A 161 -16.35 6.96 2.54
CA ASP A 161 -15.08 6.39 3.00
C ASP A 161 -15.36 5.09 3.79
N ILE A 162 -14.89 3.96 3.25
CA ILE A 162 -15.05 2.64 3.84
C ILE A 162 -13.78 2.09 4.50
N THR A 163 -12.78 2.96 4.70
CA THR A 163 -11.48 2.57 5.26
C THR A 163 -11.61 1.86 6.60
N ASP A 164 -12.40 2.42 7.51
CA ASP A 164 -12.60 1.84 8.86
C ASP A 164 -13.25 0.47 8.80
N ALA A 165 -14.22 0.27 7.91
CA ALA A 165 -14.86 -1.03 7.72
C ALA A 165 -13.89 -2.10 7.19
N VAL A 166 -12.94 -1.70 6.34
CA VAL A 166 -11.88 -2.59 5.84
C VAL A 166 -10.87 -2.92 6.94
N ILE A 167 -10.49 -1.95 7.78
CA ILE A 167 -9.53 -2.16 8.87
C ILE A 167 -10.07 -3.10 9.95
N GLN A 168 -11.38 -3.04 10.23
CA GLN A 168 -12.04 -3.84 11.27
C GLN A 168 -12.30 -5.30 10.85
N LYS A 169 -12.27 -5.61 9.56
CA LYS A 169 -12.56 -6.93 9.02
C LYS A 169 -11.31 -7.77 8.75
#